data_9cfbfd25a6d183f62b94b1975a3270ca
#
_entry.id   9cfbfd25a6d183f62b94b1975a3270ca
#
_cell.length_a   1.000
_cell.length_b   1.000
_cell.length_c   1.000
_cell.angle_alpha   90.00
_cell.angle_beta   90.00
_cell.angle_gamma   90.00
#
_symmetry.space_group_name_H-M   'P 1'
#
loop_
_entity.id
_entity.type
_entity.pdbx_description
1 polymer ?
#
loop_
_entity_poly.entity_id
_entity_poly.type
_entity_poly.pdbx_seq_one_letter_code
_entity_poly.pdbx_strand_id
1 'polypeptide(L)'
;LAKAVGGNLFFGFLSAVAFATILAVVSGLALAGASAISHDLYATVLKKGKATEKQEMRVTRMATVGLGIIAILLGILFEKMNVAFLVGLTFGIAASTNFPVLIMAMYWKGLTTKGAILGGFAGLICALVLVILSPAVWVTVLGHAKAIFPYDHPALFSMPLAFLVIVVVSKLDRSVRADN
;
A
#
# COMPACT_ATOMS: atom_id res chain seq x y z
N LEU A 1 -5.93 -20.62 24.35
CA LEU A 1 -6.29 -19.81 25.51
C LEU A 1 -7.81 -19.62 25.60
N ALA A 2 -8.51 -19.06 24.60
CA ALA A 2 -9.95 -18.79 24.62
C ALA A 2 -10.79 -20.03 24.97
N LYS A 3 -10.50 -21.18 24.36
CA LYS A 3 -11.18 -22.45 24.64
C LYS A 3 -10.90 -22.97 26.05
N ALA A 4 -9.68 -22.74 26.58
CA ALA A 4 -9.31 -23.18 27.93
C ALA A 4 -9.96 -22.34 29.05
N VAL A 5 -10.19 -21.05 28.78
CA VAL A 5 -10.75 -20.11 29.78
C VAL A 5 -12.27 -20.10 29.76
N GLY A 6 -12.90 -20.12 28.60
CA GLY A 6 -14.36 -19.92 28.46
C GLY A 6 -15.11 -21.01 27.70
N GLY A 7 -14.45 -22.15 27.41
CA GLY A 7 -15.09 -23.26 26.72
C GLY A 7 -15.44 -22.98 25.26
N ASN A 8 -16.29 -23.84 24.67
CA ASN A 8 -16.64 -23.77 23.26
C ASN A 8 -17.50 -22.55 22.89
N LEU A 9 -18.38 -22.10 23.81
CA LEU A 9 -19.21 -20.90 23.57
C LEU A 9 -18.39 -19.64 23.47
N PHE A 10 -17.46 -19.43 24.38
CA PHE A 10 -16.57 -18.26 24.38
C PHE A 10 -15.63 -18.27 23.17
N PHE A 11 -15.11 -19.45 22.83
CA PHE A 11 -14.31 -19.61 21.61
C PHE A 11 -15.11 -19.28 20.35
N GLY A 12 -16.35 -19.75 20.24
CA GLY A 12 -17.26 -19.42 19.14
C GLY A 12 -17.56 -17.93 19.03
N PHE A 13 -17.84 -17.29 20.16
CA PHE A 13 -18.08 -15.84 20.22
C PHE A 13 -16.85 -15.05 19.75
N LEU A 14 -15.66 -15.35 20.27
CA LEU A 14 -14.42 -14.67 19.86
C LEU A 14 -14.10 -14.89 18.37
N SER A 15 -14.34 -16.10 17.86
CA SER A 15 -14.15 -16.41 16.45
C SER A 15 -15.11 -15.60 15.57
N ALA A 16 -16.36 -15.46 15.96
CA ALA A 16 -17.34 -14.67 15.23
C ALA A 16 -17.00 -13.18 15.22
N VAL A 17 -16.57 -12.64 16.38
CA VAL A 17 -16.12 -11.24 16.49
C VAL A 17 -14.88 -10.99 15.62
N ALA A 18 -13.88 -11.88 15.66
CA ALA A 18 -12.69 -11.77 14.84
C ALA A 18 -13.03 -11.80 13.35
N PHE A 19 -13.89 -12.73 12.92
CA PHE A 19 -14.32 -12.85 11.54
C PHE A 19 -15.10 -11.62 11.06
N ALA A 20 -16.02 -11.10 11.88
CA ALA A 20 -16.77 -9.89 11.57
C ALA A 20 -15.85 -8.66 11.42
N THR A 21 -14.86 -8.53 12.31
CA THR A 21 -13.86 -7.45 12.25
C THR A 21 -13.02 -7.53 10.98
N ILE A 22 -12.54 -8.73 10.63
CA ILE A 22 -11.78 -8.95 9.40
C ILE A 22 -12.62 -8.56 8.18
N LEU A 23 -13.87 -9.01 8.09
CA LEU A 23 -14.77 -8.66 6.98
C LEU A 23 -15.00 -7.16 6.87
N ALA A 24 -15.20 -6.47 7.99
CA ALA A 24 -15.41 -5.01 7.99
C ALA A 24 -14.20 -4.26 7.46
N VAL A 25 -13.00 -4.63 7.91
CA VAL A 25 -11.75 -3.98 7.47
C VAL A 25 -11.45 -4.29 6.00
N VAL A 26 -11.54 -5.56 5.60
CA VAL A 26 -11.24 -5.99 4.23
C VAL A 26 -12.21 -5.35 3.23
N SER A 27 -13.51 -5.29 3.54
CA SER A 27 -14.49 -4.64 2.66
C SER A 27 -14.26 -3.14 2.55
N GLY A 28 -13.90 -2.45 3.65
CA GLY A 28 -13.53 -1.04 3.64
C GLY A 28 -12.30 -0.75 2.76
N LEU A 29 -11.24 -1.54 2.92
CA LEU A 29 -10.01 -1.40 2.11
C LEU A 29 -10.26 -1.71 0.63
N ALA A 30 -11.03 -2.77 0.33
CA ALA A 30 -11.37 -3.12 -1.05
C ALA A 30 -12.19 -2.02 -1.72
N LEU A 31 -13.17 -1.44 -1.01
CA LEU A 31 -13.97 -0.34 -1.51
C LEU A 31 -13.14 0.93 -1.72
N ALA A 32 -12.26 1.28 -0.77
CA ALA A 32 -11.38 2.43 -0.91
C ALA A 32 -10.43 2.28 -2.11
N GLY A 33 -9.80 1.11 -2.27
CA GLY A 33 -8.94 0.82 -3.42
C GLY A 33 -9.69 0.84 -4.76
N ALA A 34 -10.88 0.25 -4.80
CA ALA A 34 -11.71 0.26 -6.00
C ALA A 34 -12.21 1.67 -6.36
N SER A 35 -12.55 2.49 -5.36
CA SER A 35 -12.94 3.89 -5.54
C SER A 35 -11.78 4.71 -6.11
N ALA A 36 -10.58 4.57 -5.58
CA ALA A 36 -9.39 5.24 -6.12
C ALA A 36 -9.13 4.85 -7.60
N ILE A 37 -9.28 3.58 -7.96
CA ILE A 37 -9.13 3.14 -9.36
C ILE A 37 -10.23 3.72 -10.24
N SER A 38 -11.49 3.71 -9.80
CA SER A 38 -12.61 4.14 -10.63
C SER A 38 -12.75 5.65 -10.72
N HIS A 39 -12.65 6.35 -9.62
CA HIS A 39 -12.82 7.80 -9.57
C HIS A 39 -11.54 8.54 -9.96
N ASP A 40 -10.44 8.29 -9.26
CA ASP A 40 -9.22 9.07 -9.46
C ASP A 40 -8.53 8.70 -10.77
N LEU A 41 -8.35 7.39 -11.03
CA LEU A 41 -7.63 6.96 -12.22
C LEU A 41 -8.53 6.96 -13.47
N TYR A 42 -9.69 6.28 -13.43
CA TYR A 42 -10.53 6.13 -14.61
C TYR A 42 -11.31 7.40 -14.93
N ALA A 43 -12.10 7.94 -13.99
CA ALA A 43 -12.96 9.07 -14.28
C ALA A 43 -12.15 10.36 -14.47
N THR A 44 -11.19 10.65 -13.60
CA THR A 44 -10.43 11.90 -13.61
C THR A 44 -9.31 11.88 -14.63
N VAL A 45 -8.42 10.87 -14.60
CA VAL A 45 -7.22 10.84 -15.47
C VAL A 45 -7.56 10.33 -16.86
N LEU A 46 -8.17 9.14 -17.00
CA LEU A 46 -8.41 8.52 -18.30
C LEU A 46 -9.56 9.19 -19.05
N LYS A 47 -10.67 9.49 -18.41
CA LYS A 47 -11.85 10.12 -19.02
C LYS A 47 -11.88 11.64 -18.91
N LYS A 48 -10.91 12.27 -18.24
CA LYS A 48 -10.80 13.73 -18.04
C LYS A 48 -12.11 14.34 -17.54
N GLY A 49 -12.74 13.70 -16.56
CA GLY A 49 -14.01 14.13 -15.98
C GLY A 49 -15.27 13.86 -16.83
N LYS A 50 -15.16 13.15 -17.96
CA LYS A 50 -16.29 12.84 -18.85
C LYS A 50 -16.85 11.42 -18.66
N ALA A 51 -16.52 10.75 -17.55
CA ALA A 51 -17.06 9.45 -17.22
C ALA A 51 -18.54 9.57 -16.81
N THR A 52 -19.37 8.62 -17.27
CA THR A 52 -20.75 8.51 -16.78
C THR A 52 -20.77 7.68 -15.50
N GLU A 53 -21.73 7.96 -14.61
CA GLU A 53 -21.90 7.23 -13.34
C GLU A 53 -21.99 5.70 -13.55
N LYS A 54 -22.66 5.25 -14.62
CA LYS A 54 -22.73 3.83 -14.97
C LYS A 54 -21.38 3.23 -15.34
N GLN A 55 -20.50 4.00 -15.99
CA GLN A 55 -19.14 3.55 -16.35
C GLN A 55 -18.27 3.46 -15.09
N GLU A 56 -18.34 4.48 -14.24
CA GLU A 56 -17.61 4.52 -12.98
C GLU A 56 -18.01 3.36 -12.06
N MET A 57 -19.32 3.10 -11.90
CA MET A 57 -19.83 1.97 -11.13
C MET A 57 -19.34 0.61 -11.69
N ARG A 58 -19.30 0.46 -13.02
CA ARG A 58 -18.76 -0.77 -13.64
C ARG A 58 -17.30 -0.96 -13.35
N VAL A 59 -16.50 0.11 -13.46
CA VAL A 59 -15.06 0.06 -13.16
C VAL A 59 -14.82 -0.25 -11.68
N THR A 60 -15.61 0.36 -10.78
CA THR A 60 -15.55 0.05 -9.33
C THR A 60 -15.78 -1.44 -9.07
N ARG A 61 -16.83 -2.03 -9.65
CA ARG A 61 -17.10 -3.47 -9.48
C ARG A 61 -15.97 -4.35 -10.02
N MET A 62 -15.46 -4.03 -11.20
CA MET A 62 -14.34 -4.78 -11.79
C MET A 62 -13.06 -4.64 -10.94
N ALA A 63 -12.77 -3.44 -10.47
CA ALA A 63 -11.63 -3.16 -9.60
C ALA A 63 -11.76 -3.92 -8.26
N THR A 64 -12.95 -3.93 -7.64
CA THR A 64 -13.18 -4.69 -6.39
C THR A 64 -12.93 -6.18 -6.58
N VAL A 65 -13.45 -6.77 -7.66
CA VAL A 65 -13.21 -8.19 -7.97
C VAL A 65 -11.73 -8.45 -8.24
N GLY A 66 -11.09 -7.59 -9.04
CA GLY A 66 -9.66 -7.71 -9.35
C GLY A 66 -8.79 -7.63 -8.09
N LEU A 67 -9.05 -6.66 -7.21
CA LEU A 67 -8.36 -6.52 -5.92
C LEU A 67 -8.60 -7.75 -5.04
N GLY A 68 -9.81 -8.29 -5.01
CA GLY A 68 -10.13 -9.50 -4.27
C GLY A 68 -9.34 -10.72 -4.76
N ILE A 69 -9.24 -10.92 -6.08
CA ILE A 69 -8.45 -11.99 -6.67
C ILE A 69 -6.97 -11.84 -6.31
N ILE A 70 -6.41 -10.64 -6.44
CA ILE A 70 -5.01 -10.36 -6.09
C ILE A 70 -4.78 -10.62 -4.58
N ALA A 71 -5.71 -10.18 -3.73
CA ALA A 71 -5.61 -10.40 -2.28
C ALA A 71 -5.60 -11.89 -1.92
N ILE A 72 -6.44 -12.72 -2.58
CA ILE A 72 -6.47 -14.17 -2.37
C ILE A 72 -5.14 -14.80 -2.82
N LEU A 73 -4.64 -14.45 -4.00
CA LEU A 73 -3.37 -14.97 -4.52
C LEU A 73 -2.20 -14.63 -3.61
N LEU A 74 -2.13 -13.38 -3.15
CA LEU A 74 -1.11 -12.94 -2.18
C LEU A 74 -1.28 -13.64 -0.83
N GLY A 75 -2.51 -13.85 -0.37
CA GLY A 75 -2.79 -14.59 0.87
C GLY A 75 -2.28 -16.02 0.82
N ILE A 76 -2.48 -16.71 -0.29
CA ILE A 76 -1.94 -18.07 -0.51
C ILE A 76 -0.41 -18.06 -0.57
N LEU A 77 0.17 -17.07 -1.27
CA LEU A 77 1.62 -16.95 -1.42
C LEU A 77 2.33 -16.70 -0.08
N PHE A 78 1.69 -15.92 0.79
CA PHE A 78 2.23 -15.52 2.10
C PHE A 78 1.66 -16.33 3.28
N GLU A 79 0.94 -17.43 3.05
CA GLU A 79 0.27 -18.24 4.08
C GLU A 79 1.21 -18.65 5.24
N LYS A 80 2.47 -18.95 4.91
CA LYS A 80 3.47 -19.41 5.89
C LYS A 80 4.15 -18.28 6.68
N MET A 81 3.87 -17.03 6.36
CA MET A 81 4.50 -15.88 6.98
C MET A 81 3.74 -15.41 8.21
N ASN A 82 4.46 -14.80 9.14
CA ASN A 82 3.84 -14.20 10.33
C ASN A 82 2.99 -12.99 9.94
N VAL A 83 1.72 -13.00 10.35
CA VAL A 83 0.75 -11.92 10.03
C VAL A 83 1.22 -10.56 10.54
N ALA A 84 1.77 -10.49 11.76
CA ALA A 84 2.27 -9.22 12.32
C ALA A 84 3.42 -8.65 11.49
N PHE A 85 4.28 -9.52 10.97
CA PHE A 85 5.35 -9.14 10.05
C PHE A 85 4.80 -8.58 8.73
N LEU A 86 3.80 -9.24 8.12
CA LEU A 86 3.16 -8.78 6.89
C LEU A 86 2.49 -7.41 7.06
N VAL A 87 1.84 -7.19 8.20
CA VAL A 87 1.26 -5.88 8.54
C VAL A 87 2.35 -4.81 8.61
N GLY A 88 3.44 -5.07 9.35
CA GLY A 88 4.59 -4.15 9.44
C GLY A 88 5.22 -3.84 8.08
N LEU A 89 5.34 -4.85 7.22
CA LEU A 89 5.86 -4.71 5.86
C LEU A 89 4.96 -3.81 5.00
N THR A 90 3.65 -4.04 5.06
CA THR A 90 2.65 -3.25 4.30
C THR A 90 2.65 -1.79 4.75
N PHE A 91 2.68 -1.53 6.06
CA PHE A 91 2.81 -0.17 6.57
C PHE A 91 4.14 0.47 6.16
N GLY A 92 5.23 -0.28 6.14
CA GLY A 92 6.54 0.19 5.67
C GLY A 92 6.51 0.65 4.21
N ILE A 93 5.86 -0.10 3.32
CA ILE A 93 5.67 0.27 1.91
C ILE A 93 4.80 1.53 1.79
N ALA A 94 3.66 1.56 2.48
CA ALA A 94 2.75 2.70 2.46
C ALA A 94 3.41 3.98 3.04
N ALA A 95 4.16 3.84 4.12
CA ALA A 95 4.91 4.94 4.72
C ALA A 95 6.00 5.47 3.77
N SER A 96 6.72 4.60 3.08
CA SER A 96 7.76 5.00 2.13
C SER A 96 7.21 5.82 0.96
N THR A 97 5.96 5.61 0.60
CA THR A 97 5.28 6.32 -0.49
C THR A 97 4.65 7.63 -0.01
N ASN A 98 3.85 7.55 1.05
CA ASN A 98 2.96 8.64 1.45
C ASN A 98 3.59 9.60 2.46
N PHE A 99 4.34 9.09 3.45
CA PHE A 99 4.86 9.90 4.54
C PHE A 99 5.79 11.03 4.06
N PRO A 100 6.79 10.79 3.18
CA PRO A 100 7.64 11.86 2.66
C PRO A 100 6.85 12.93 1.92
N VAL A 101 5.88 12.54 1.10
CA VAL A 101 5.04 13.47 0.33
C VAL A 101 4.18 14.32 1.26
N LEU A 102 3.52 13.72 2.25
CA LEU A 102 2.67 14.42 3.21
C LEU A 102 3.46 15.41 4.07
N ILE A 103 4.58 14.97 4.64
CA ILE A 103 5.44 15.84 5.47
C ILE A 103 5.95 17.02 4.66
N MET A 104 6.45 16.77 3.44
CA MET A 104 6.96 17.83 2.60
C MET A 104 5.85 18.77 2.13
N ALA A 105 4.64 18.27 1.87
CA ALA A 105 3.49 19.11 1.52
C ALA A 105 3.06 20.03 2.66
N MET A 106 3.17 19.56 3.91
CA MET A 106 2.77 20.36 5.10
C MET A 106 3.83 21.38 5.52
N TYR A 107 5.10 21.03 5.41
CA TYR A 107 6.18 21.82 6.03
C TYR A 107 7.12 22.50 5.04
N TRP A 108 7.13 22.10 3.76
CA TRP A 108 8.07 22.64 2.79
C TRP A 108 7.38 23.32 1.61
N LYS A 109 7.39 24.64 1.63
CA LYS A 109 6.80 25.51 0.59
C LYS A 109 7.45 25.37 -0.80
N GLY A 110 8.63 24.77 -0.89
CA GLY A 110 9.32 24.52 -2.16
C GLY A 110 8.88 23.26 -2.89
N LEU A 111 7.89 22.50 -2.36
CA LEU A 111 7.39 21.30 -3.01
C LEU A 111 6.70 21.63 -4.33
N THR A 112 7.05 20.90 -5.39
CA THR A 112 6.34 20.95 -6.67
C THR A 112 5.50 19.70 -6.88
N THR A 113 4.44 19.78 -7.69
CA THR A 113 3.60 18.64 -8.02
C THR A 113 4.41 17.48 -8.63
N LYS A 114 5.37 17.79 -9.50
CA LYS A 114 6.25 16.76 -10.09
C LYS A 114 7.17 16.14 -9.05
N GLY A 115 7.71 16.95 -8.11
CA GLY A 115 8.53 16.47 -7.01
C GLY A 115 7.75 15.50 -6.11
N ALA A 116 6.51 15.83 -5.76
CA ALA A 116 5.64 14.97 -4.97
C ALA A 116 5.34 13.63 -5.67
N ILE A 117 4.95 13.68 -6.95
CA ILE A 117 4.63 12.48 -7.74
C ILE A 117 5.86 11.59 -7.90
N LEU A 118 6.98 12.14 -8.40
CA LEU A 118 8.18 11.35 -8.66
C LEU A 118 8.82 10.82 -7.37
N GLY A 119 8.78 11.60 -6.28
CA GLY A 119 9.27 11.14 -4.99
C GLY A 119 8.41 10.03 -4.37
N GLY A 120 7.10 10.16 -4.44
CA GLY A 120 6.18 9.11 -4.00
C GLY A 120 6.37 7.80 -4.78
N PHE A 121 6.45 7.89 -6.11
CA PHE A 121 6.72 6.72 -6.95
C PHE A 121 8.12 6.13 -6.72
N ALA A 122 9.16 6.96 -6.54
CA ALA A 122 10.50 6.48 -6.22
C ALA A 122 10.53 5.71 -4.90
N GLY A 123 9.85 6.23 -3.86
CA GLY A 123 9.68 5.54 -2.58
C GLY A 123 8.96 4.21 -2.73
N LEU A 124 7.85 4.18 -3.48
CA LEU A 124 7.09 2.96 -3.76
C LEU A 124 7.92 1.91 -4.48
N ILE A 125 8.53 2.28 -5.61
CA ILE A 125 9.31 1.35 -6.42
C ILE A 125 10.50 0.81 -5.62
N CYS A 126 11.22 1.69 -4.92
CA CYS A 126 12.33 1.28 -4.08
C CYS A 126 11.87 0.32 -2.97
N ALA A 127 10.78 0.63 -2.28
CA ALA A 127 10.23 -0.24 -1.24
C ALA A 127 9.85 -1.62 -1.80
N LEU A 128 9.15 -1.68 -2.94
CA LEU A 128 8.76 -2.94 -3.57
C LEU A 128 9.96 -3.77 -4.02
N VAL A 129 10.95 -3.14 -4.65
CA VAL A 129 12.18 -3.82 -5.09
C VAL A 129 12.94 -4.39 -3.89
N LEU A 130 13.12 -3.61 -2.83
CA LEU A 130 13.82 -4.06 -1.64
C LEU A 130 13.05 -5.15 -0.88
N VAL A 131 11.71 -5.10 -0.86
CA VAL A 131 10.88 -6.19 -0.30
C VAL A 131 11.07 -7.48 -1.08
N ILE A 132 11.05 -7.43 -2.41
CA ILE A 132 11.26 -8.62 -3.25
C ILE A 132 12.65 -9.22 -3.00
N LEU A 133 13.68 -8.38 -2.81
CA LEU A 133 15.06 -8.81 -2.56
C LEU A 133 15.33 -9.19 -1.10
N SER A 134 14.39 -8.93 -0.18
CA SER A 134 14.52 -9.21 1.26
C SER A 134 14.45 -10.70 1.58
N PRO A 135 14.95 -11.13 2.76
CA PRO A 135 14.83 -12.52 3.20
C PRO A 135 13.39 -13.02 3.21
N ALA A 136 12.45 -12.15 3.53
CA ALA A 136 11.03 -12.48 3.61
C ALA A 136 10.46 -13.01 2.29
N VAL A 137 10.79 -12.38 1.18
CA VAL A 137 10.29 -12.79 -0.15
C VAL A 137 11.31 -13.67 -0.87
N TRP A 138 12.56 -13.23 -0.96
CA TRP A 138 13.60 -13.91 -1.75
C TRP A 138 13.92 -15.32 -1.25
N VAL A 139 13.99 -15.50 0.07
CA VAL A 139 14.29 -16.80 0.68
C VAL A 139 13.00 -17.57 0.99
N THR A 140 12.05 -16.96 1.71
CA THR A 140 10.88 -17.69 2.23
C THR A 140 9.87 -18.05 1.14
N VAL A 141 9.65 -17.15 0.17
CA VAL A 141 8.65 -17.33 -0.89
C VAL A 141 9.29 -17.93 -2.15
N LEU A 142 10.42 -17.36 -2.60
CA LEU A 142 11.08 -17.78 -3.84
C LEU A 142 12.04 -18.97 -3.65
N GLY A 143 12.35 -19.36 -2.40
CA GLY A 143 13.15 -20.55 -2.09
C GLY A 143 14.65 -20.42 -2.36
N HIS A 144 15.20 -19.21 -2.48
CA HIS A 144 16.61 -19.02 -2.69
C HIS A 144 17.41 -19.23 -1.40
N ALA A 145 18.67 -19.67 -1.51
CA ALA A 145 19.51 -19.99 -0.37
C ALA A 145 19.95 -18.75 0.46
N LYS A 146 20.01 -17.57 -0.15
CA LYS A 146 20.45 -16.32 0.50
C LYS A 146 19.76 -15.12 -0.12
N ALA A 147 19.32 -14.20 0.74
CA ALA A 147 18.75 -12.92 0.29
C ALA A 147 19.85 -12.00 -0.27
N ILE A 148 19.48 -11.19 -1.26
CA ILE A 148 20.35 -10.16 -1.83
C ILE A 148 20.40 -8.95 -0.91
N PHE A 149 19.23 -8.58 -0.36
CA PHE A 149 19.10 -7.50 0.61
C PHE A 149 18.96 -8.08 2.02
N PRO A 150 19.84 -7.74 2.99
CA PRO A 150 19.92 -8.44 4.27
C PRO A 150 18.87 -8.01 5.31
N TYR A 151 18.06 -6.99 5.02
CA TYR A 151 17.10 -6.44 5.99
C TYR A 151 15.65 -6.79 5.61
N ASP A 152 14.84 -7.07 6.63
CA ASP A 152 13.43 -7.42 6.47
C ASP A 152 12.53 -6.19 6.24
N HIS A 153 12.93 -5.02 6.72
CA HIS A 153 12.17 -3.78 6.62
C HIS A 153 12.86 -2.75 5.73
N PRO A 154 12.48 -2.62 4.46
CA PRO A 154 13.12 -1.73 3.50
C PRO A 154 12.81 -0.24 3.71
N ALA A 155 11.80 0.10 4.53
CA ALA A 155 11.39 1.48 4.77
C ALA A 155 12.53 2.40 5.22
N LEU A 156 13.53 1.85 5.93
CA LEU A 156 14.73 2.58 6.37
C LEU A 156 15.52 3.17 5.19
N PHE A 157 15.47 2.55 4.02
CA PHE A 157 16.18 3.00 2.82
C PHE A 157 15.26 3.70 1.82
N SER A 158 14.06 3.16 1.62
CA SER A 158 13.11 3.68 0.65
C SER A 158 12.52 5.03 1.05
N MET A 159 12.30 5.27 2.35
CA MET A 159 11.77 6.53 2.85
C MET A 159 12.77 7.70 2.69
N PRO A 160 14.04 7.61 3.12
CA PRO A 160 15.05 8.63 2.84
C PRO A 160 15.25 8.89 1.36
N LEU A 161 15.22 7.85 0.51
CA LEU A 161 15.31 8.00 -0.93
C LEU A 161 14.14 8.83 -1.47
N ALA A 162 12.91 8.58 -1.01
CA ALA A 162 11.74 9.37 -1.42
C ALA A 162 11.91 10.84 -1.05
N PHE A 163 12.35 11.17 0.17
CA PHE A 163 12.66 12.55 0.56
C PHE A 163 13.70 13.19 -0.34
N LEU A 164 14.78 12.47 -0.63
CA LEU A 164 15.84 12.96 -1.49
C LEU A 164 15.32 13.27 -2.90
N VAL A 165 14.56 12.37 -3.51
CA VAL A 165 13.98 12.56 -4.85
C VAL A 165 13.01 13.76 -4.84
N ILE A 166 12.15 13.89 -3.83
CA ILE A 166 11.25 15.04 -3.68
C ILE A 166 12.05 16.35 -3.70
N VAL A 167 13.10 16.44 -2.88
CA VAL A 167 13.91 17.66 -2.77
C VAL A 167 14.63 17.98 -4.07
N VAL A 168 15.28 16.98 -4.66
CA VAL A 168 16.06 17.16 -5.90
C VAL A 168 15.14 17.58 -7.05
N VAL A 169 14.06 16.85 -7.26
CA VAL A 169 13.13 17.14 -8.36
C VAL A 169 12.46 18.50 -8.17
N SER A 170 11.99 18.81 -6.96
CA SER A 170 11.34 20.09 -6.70
C SER A 170 12.29 21.29 -6.84
N LYS A 171 13.58 21.13 -6.55
CA LYS A 171 14.58 22.19 -6.79
C LYS A 171 14.90 22.38 -8.26
N LEU A 172 14.88 21.30 -9.05
CA LEU A 172 15.14 21.34 -10.50
C LEU A 172 13.90 21.78 -11.28
N ASP A 173 12.72 21.53 -10.76
CA ASP A 173 11.46 21.88 -11.41
C ASP A 173 11.09 23.35 -11.12
N ARG A 174 10.88 24.12 -12.18
CA ARG A 174 10.45 25.52 -12.13
C ARG A 174 8.93 25.68 -12.26
N SER A 175 8.17 24.60 -12.25
CA SER A 175 6.72 24.61 -12.35
C SER A 175 6.08 25.08 -11.04
N VAL A 176 4.73 25.26 -11.06
CA VAL A 176 3.93 25.77 -9.94
C VAL A 176 4.30 25.11 -8.62
N ARG A 177 4.70 25.94 -7.66
CA ARG A 177 4.95 25.53 -6.27
C ARG A 177 3.63 25.43 -5.52
N ALA A 178 3.63 24.71 -4.41
CA ALA A 178 2.46 24.54 -3.56
C ALA A 178 1.91 25.83 -2.92
N ASP A 179 2.61 26.95 -3.10
CA ASP A 179 2.24 28.28 -2.54
C ASP A 179 1.39 29.15 -3.48
N ASN A 180 1.08 28.71 -4.70
CA ASN A 180 0.28 29.49 -5.66
C ASN A 180 -1.07 28.86 -5.90
#